data_28ed197a587bcbdf9d6fde6f3fc1da06
#
_entry.id   28ed197a587bcbdf9d6fde6f3fc1da06
#
_cell.length_a   1.000
_cell.length_b   1.000
_cell.length_c   1.000
_cell.angle_alpha   90.00
_cell.angle_beta   90.00
_cell.angle_gamma   90.00
#
_symmetry.space_group_name_H-M   'P 1'
#
loop_
_entity.id
_entity.type
_entity.pdbx_description
1 polymer ?
#
loop_
_entity_poly.entity_id
_entity_poly.type
_entity_poly.pdbx_seq_one_letter_code
_entity_poly.pdbx_strand_id
1 'polypeptide(L)'
;MLIRQLRDTAADAEAVQDISEAAFGALDGRPPGAPPPSPERRVRNVARARHLARTDPDGCWIAEQDGEPVGAALSLRREGLWILTLFVVRPEAQGKGVGRLLLEGAASYGRGCLRGMLCASPSPAAARRYRHAGFTLHPAMKLSGAVDRAGLLDPGDIPVHPGNATHLHLLDSVDRRLRGAAHGADHAFMLAHFEELLVADSLAGSGYCYRNGGEVMLLAATSKRIAARLLREALARVPDGAAASVQFLTAEQEWALDVGLEVGLSVETRGFLAVRGMRPPSPYIPNGGFL
;
A
#
# COMPACT_ATOMS: atom_id res chain seq x y z
N MET A 1 3.54 -30.25 3.37
CA MET A 1 3.57 -28.78 3.23
C MET A 1 4.98 -28.34 2.87
N LEU A 2 5.15 -27.61 1.78
CA LEU A 2 6.40 -27.06 1.28
C LEU A 2 6.35 -25.52 1.39
N ILE A 3 7.43 -24.90 1.86
CA ILE A 3 7.63 -23.43 1.81
C ILE A 3 8.81 -23.18 0.89
N ARG A 4 8.63 -22.37 -0.14
CA ARG A 4 9.67 -22.03 -1.11
C ARG A 4 9.63 -20.53 -1.48
N GLN A 5 10.71 -20.04 -2.05
CA GLN A 5 10.74 -18.71 -2.65
C GLN A 5 9.77 -18.61 -3.83
N LEU A 6 9.17 -17.43 -3.98
CA LEU A 6 8.35 -17.08 -5.13
C LEU A 6 9.24 -16.88 -6.36
N ARG A 7 8.89 -17.49 -7.47
CA ARG A 7 9.60 -17.34 -8.75
C ARG A 7 9.00 -16.18 -9.56
N ASP A 8 9.81 -15.51 -10.37
CA ASP A 8 9.30 -14.56 -11.37
C ASP A 8 8.70 -15.30 -12.57
N THR A 9 7.59 -15.98 -12.34
CA THR A 9 6.79 -16.65 -13.37
C THR A 9 5.35 -16.18 -13.33
N ALA A 10 4.65 -16.26 -14.45
CA ALA A 10 3.23 -15.96 -14.51
C ALA A 10 2.43 -16.86 -13.54
N ALA A 11 2.73 -18.17 -13.55
CA ALA A 11 2.04 -19.16 -12.72
C ALA A 11 2.14 -18.84 -11.21
N ASP A 12 3.34 -18.53 -10.69
CA ASP A 12 3.50 -18.19 -9.28
C ASP A 12 2.79 -16.86 -8.93
N ALA A 13 2.87 -15.87 -9.80
CA ALA A 13 2.24 -14.57 -9.57
C ALA A 13 0.71 -14.63 -9.62
N GLU A 14 0.15 -15.42 -10.53
CA GLU A 14 -1.28 -15.69 -10.59
C GLU A 14 -1.75 -16.49 -9.36
N ALA A 15 -0.99 -17.49 -8.92
CA ALA A 15 -1.27 -18.21 -7.69
C ALA A 15 -1.32 -17.28 -6.46
N VAL A 16 -0.38 -16.34 -6.33
CA VAL A 16 -0.40 -15.31 -5.28
C VAL A 16 -1.67 -14.46 -5.36
N GLN A 17 -2.08 -14.07 -6.57
CA GLN A 17 -3.29 -13.28 -6.77
C GLN A 17 -4.55 -14.08 -6.39
N ASP A 18 -4.66 -15.34 -6.79
CA ASP A 18 -5.79 -16.22 -6.46
C ASP A 18 -5.91 -16.46 -4.94
N ILE A 19 -4.77 -16.68 -4.26
CA ILE A 19 -4.74 -16.79 -2.79
C ILE A 19 -5.22 -15.49 -2.15
N SER A 20 -4.77 -14.35 -2.70
CA SER A 20 -5.15 -13.02 -2.18
C SER A 20 -6.64 -12.77 -2.33
N GLU A 21 -7.21 -13.08 -3.48
CA GLU A 21 -8.66 -12.95 -3.74
C GLU A 21 -9.48 -13.81 -2.79
N ALA A 22 -9.08 -15.06 -2.59
CA ALA A 22 -9.76 -15.98 -1.65
C ALA A 22 -9.68 -15.48 -0.20
N ALA A 23 -8.48 -15.06 0.24
CA ALA A 23 -8.26 -14.63 1.62
C ALA A 23 -8.96 -13.29 1.95
N PHE A 24 -8.84 -12.28 1.08
CA PHE A 24 -9.50 -10.99 1.29
C PHE A 24 -11.00 -11.05 1.03
N GLY A 25 -11.44 -11.86 0.05
CA GLY A 25 -12.87 -12.10 -0.19
C GLY A 25 -13.57 -12.67 1.04
N ALA A 26 -12.98 -13.67 1.67
CA ALA A 26 -13.50 -14.24 2.91
C ALA A 26 -13.48 -13.24 4.08
N LEU A 27 -12.44 -12.41 4.19
CA LEU A 27 -12.33 -11.39 5.24
C LEU A 27 -13.36 -10.27 5.08
N ASP A 28 -13.62 -9.86 3.84
CA ASP A 28 -14.60 -8.81 3.50
C ASP A 28 -16.04 -9.36 3.46
N GLY A 29 -16.27 -10.63 3.79
CA GLY A 29 -17.58 -11.27 3.78
C GLY A 29 -18.21 -11.36 2.39
N ARG A 30 -17.41 -11.40 1.32
CA ARG A 30 -17.92 -11.56 -0.04
C ARG A 30 -18.62 -12.92 -0.21
N PRO A 31 -19.82 -12.94 -0.78
CA PRO A 31 -20.47 -14.21 -1.07
C PRO A 31 -19.68 -15.01 -2.09
N PRO A 32 -19.72 -16.36 -2.02
CA PRO A 32 -19.18 -17.20 -3.07
C PRO A 32 -19.76 -16.81 -4.44
N GLY A 33 -18.88 -16.66 -5.45
CA GLY A 33 -19.30 -16.26 -6.80
C GLY A 33 -19.44 -14.75 -7.02
N ALA A 34 -19.13 -13.92 -6.04
CA ALA A 34 -19.06 -12.48 -6.26
C ALA A 34 -18.03 -12.15 -7.38
N PRO A 35 -18.28 -11.13 -8.21
CA PRO A 35 -17.38 -10.79 -9.29
C PRO A 35 -15.98 -10.48 -8.74
N PRO A 36 -14.92 -10.92 -9.43
CA PRO A 36 -13.55 -10.64 -9.02
C PRO A 36 -13.27 -9.13 -9.02
N PRO A 37 -12.18 -8.67 -8.37
CA PRO A 37 -11.68 -7.32 -8.56
C PRO A 37 -11.52 -7.00 -10.05
N SER A 38 -11.50 -5.69 -10.40
CA SER A 38 -11.40 -5.30 -11.81
C SER A 38 -10.21 -6.00 -12.50
N PRO A 39 -10.35 -6.37 -13.78
CA PRO A 39 -9.28 -7.02 -14.54
C PRO A 39 -7.95 -6.24 -14.48
N GLU A 40 -8.02 -4.92 -14.52
CA GLU A 40 -6.85 -4.03 -14.46
C GLU A 40 -6.14 -4.15 -13.10
N ARG A 41 -6.90 -4.24 -12.01
CA ARG A 41 -6.35 -4.46 -10.67
C ARG A 41 -5.67 -5.81 -10.55
N ARG A 42 -6.27 -6.86 -11.14
CA ARG A 42 -5.66 -8.20 -11.19
C ARG A 42 -4.33 -8.17 -11.95
N VAL A 43 -4.30 -7.60 -13.15
CA VAL A 43 -3.09 -7.47 -13.97
C VAL A 43 -1.99 -6.73 -13.20
N ARG A 44 -2.32 -5.61 -12.56
CA ARG A 44 -1.38 -4.83 -11.74
C ARG A 44 -0.84 -5.62 -10.54
N ASN A 45 -1.67 -6.38 -9.85
CA ASN A 45 -1.25 -7.20 -8.71
C ASN A 45 -0.32 -8.35 -9.13
N VAL A 46 -0.62 -9.02 -10.25
CA VAL A 46 0.25 -10.06 -10.85
C VAL A 46 1.60 -9.43 -11.26
N ALA A 47 1.60 -8.29 -11.92
CA ALA A 47 2.82 -7.57 -12.27
C ALA A 47 3.64 -7.18 -11.04
N ARG A 48 2.97 -6.74 -9.94
CA ARG A 48 3.63 -6.43 -8.68
C ARG A 48 4.27 -7.65 -8.02
N ALA A 49 3.60 -8.80 -8.00
CA ALA A 49 4.17 -10.03 -7.45
C ALA A 49 5.44 -10.43 -8.21
N ARG A 50 5.44 -10.32 -9.54
CA ARG A 50 6.62 -10.55 -10.37
C ARG A 50 7.74 -9.53 -10.14
N HIS A 51 7.39 -8.24 -10.00
CA HIS A 51 8.35 -7.18 -9.66
C HIS A 51 9.08 -7.51 -8.35
N LEU A 52 8.34 -7.85 -7.29
CA LEU A 52 8.91 -8.18 -5.99
C LEU A 52 9.73 -9.48 -6.03
N ALA A 53 9.29 -10.49 -6.77
CA ALA A 53 10.07 -11.71 -6.95
C ALA A 53 11.43 -11.47 -7.63
N ARG A 54 11.56 -10.42 -8.46
CA ARG A 54 12.83 -10.01 -9.08
C ARG A 54 13.70 -9.13 -8.21
N THR A 55 13.07 -8.13 -7.55
CA THR A 55 13.82 -7.13 -6.76
C THR A 55 14.16 -7.59 -5.36
N ASP A 56 13.35 -8.49 -4.80
CA ASP A 56 13.43 -8.96 -3.41
C ASP A 56 13.15 -10.48 -3.31
N PRO A 57 13.85 -11.34 -4.06
CA PRO A 57 13.55 -12.79 -4.12
C PRO A 57 13.56 -13.45 -2.75
N ASP A 58 14.50 -13.08 -1.87
CA ASP A 58 14.62 -13.62 -0.52
C ASP A 58 13.50 -13.15 0.43
N GLY A 59 12.77 -12.10 0.04
CA GLY A 59 11.63 -11.55 0.78
C GLY A 59 10.28 -12.15 0.36
N CYS A 60 10.22 -12.93 -0.72
CA CYS A 60 8.99 -13.39 -1.35
C CYS A 60 8.85 -14.92 -1.23
N TRP A 61 7.78 -15.37 -0.57
CA TRP A 61 7.57 -16.77 -0.21
C TRP A 61 6.17 -17.25 -0.57
N ILE A 62 6.07 -18.51 -1.01
CA ILE A 62 4.82 -19.21 -1.26
C ILE A 62 4.80 -20.53 -0.48
N ALA A 63 3.63 -20.89 0.04
CA ALA A 63 3.39 -22.16 0.72
C ALA A 63 2.53 -23.06 -0.17
N GLU A 64 2.92 -24.32 -0.29
CA GLU A 64 2.20 -25.36 -1.03
C GLU A 64 1.82 -26.49 -0.09
N GLN A 65 0.60 -26.99 -0.25
CA GLN A 65 0.11 -28.20 0.39
C GLN A 65 -0.41 -29.15 -0.70
N ASP A 66 0.13 -30.37 -0.74
CA ASP A 66 -0.23 -31.39 -1.74
C ASP A 66 -0.08 -30.91 -3.20
N GLY A 67 0.91 -30.05 -3.44
CA GLY A 67 1.20 -29.44 -4.74
C GLY A 67 0.42 -28.16 -5.04
N GLU A 68 -0.57 -27.78 -4.21
CA GLU A 68 -1.41 -26.61 -4.42
C GLU A 68 -0.94 -25.40 -3.58
N PRO A 69 -0.87 -24.20 -4.18
CA PRO A 69 -0.54 -22.97 -3.48
C PRO A 69 -1.64 -22.56 -2.48
N VAL A 70 -1.28 -22.46 -1.19
CA VAL A 70 -2.23 -22.19 -0.08
C VAL A 70 -1.92 -20.91 0.70
N GLY A 71 -0.78 -20.28 0.48
CA GLY A 71 -0.43 -19.04 1.16
C GLY A 71 0.75 -18.34 0.53
N ALA A 72 0.88 -17.03 0.77
CA ALA A 72 2.00 -16.23 0.29
C ALA A 72 2.37 -15.12 1.29
N ALA A 73 3.66 -14.78 1.33
CA ALA A 73 4.18 -13.61 2.01
C ALA A 73 5.16 -12.89 1.09
N LEU A 74 4.90 -11.62 0.79
CA LEU A 74 5.77 -10.78 -0.02
C LEU A 74 6.30 -9.65 0.84
N SER A 75 7.62 -9.50 0.88
CA SER A 75 8.27 -8.40 1.58
C SER A 75 9.40 -7.82 0.74
N LEU A 76 9.70 -6.57 0.98
CA LEU A 76 10.77 -5.85 0.32
C LEU A 76 11.69 -5.18 1.36
N ARG A 77 12.88 -4.81 0.93
CA ARG A 77 13.84 -4.07 1.76
C ARG A 77 14.41 -2.89 0.98
N ARG A 78 14.26 -1.68 1.54
CA ARG A 78 14.78 -0.44 0.97
C ARG A 78 15.53 0.33 2.04
N GLU A 79 16.80 0.60 1.83
CA GLU A 79 17.66 1.44 2.71
C GLU A 79 17.51 1.14 4.21
N GLY A 80 17.45 -0.16 4.58
CA GLY A 80 17.31 -0.60 5.98
C GLY A 80 15.90 -0.51 6.57
N LEU A 81 14.89 -0.23 5.77
CA LEU A 81 13.48 -0.38 6.07
C LEU A 81 12.96 -1.70 5.48
N TRP A 82 12.40 -2.57 6.31
CA TRP A 82 11.71 -3.80 5.88
C TRP A 82 10.21 -3.57 5.80
N ILE A 83 9.60 -3.99 4.71
CA ILE A 83 8.17 -3.79 4.45
C ILE A 83 7.52 -5.13 4.10
N LEU A 84 6.46 -5.49 4.82
CA LEU A 84 5.61 -6.63 4.48
C LEU A 84 4.43 -6.12 3.63
N THR A 85 4.47 -6.39 2.34
CA THR A 85 3.51 -5.86 1.37
C THR A 85 2.29 -6.74 1.16
N LEU A 86 2.45 -8.05 1.39
CA LEU A 86 1.37 -9.03 1.31
C LEU A 86 1.61 -10.15 2.32
N PHE A 87 0.55 -10.56 3.00
CA PHE A 87 0.55 -11.74 3.86
C PHE A 87 -0.83 -12.37 3.86
N VAL A 88 -0.96 -13.50 3.15
CA VAL A 88 -2.24 -14.16 2.90
C VAL A 88 -2.11 -15.67 3.04
N VAL A 89 -3.17 -16.30 3.56
CA VAL A 89 -3.34 -17.75 3.62
C VAL A 89 -4.79 -18.05 3.25
N ARG A 90 -5.02 -19.00 2.35
CA ARG A 90 -6.37 -19.44 2.00
C ARG A 90 -7.16 -19.81 3.25
N PRO A 91 -8.47 -19.49 3.32
CA PRO A 91 -9.30 -19.73 4.52
C PRO A 91 -9.20 -21.17 5.03
N GLU A 92 -9.25 -22.15 4.15
CA GLU A 92 -9.20 -23.60 4.45
C GLU A 92 -7.83 -24.06 4.97
N ALA A 93 -6.76 -23.30 4.74
CA ALA A 93 -5.41 -23.58 5.21
C ALA A 93 -5.02 -22.81 6.47
N GLN A 94 -5.90 -21.90 6.97
CA GLN A 94 -5.66 -21.16 8.19
C GLN A 94 -5.70 -22.07 9.43
N GLY A 95 -5.06 -21.63 10.53
CA GLY A 95 -5.00 -22.41 11.78
C GLY A 95 -3.98 -23.56 11.78
N LYS A 96 -3.40 -23.94 10.62
CA LYS A 96 -2.50 -25.09 10.44
C LYS A 96 -1.00 -24.72 10.49
N GLY A 97 -0.64 -23.52 10.95
CA GLY A 97 0.77 -23.10 11.06
C GLY A 97 1.37 -22.48 9.79
N VAL A 98 0.70 -22.53 8.63
CA VAL A 98 1.17 -22.00 7.34
C VAL A 98 1.61 -20.55 7.45
N GLY A 99 0.77 -19.68 8.02
CA GLY A 99 1.09 -18.26 8.17
C GLY A 99 2.28 -18.00 9.09
N ARG A 100 2.58 -18.85 10.07
CA ARG A 100 3.77 -18.71 10.91
C ARG A 100 5.03 -18.90 10.07
N LEU A 101 5.10 -19.97 9.32
CA LEU A 101 6.27 -20.30 8.49
C LEU A 101 6.50 -19.27 7.38
N LEU A 102 5.44 -18.81 6.72
CA LEU A 102 5.54 -17.74 5.71
C LEU A 102 6.06 -16.44 6.30
N LEU A 103 5.56 -16.03 7.48
CA LEU A 103 6.02 -14.80 8.12
C LEU A 103 7.45 -14.94 8.64
N GLU A 104 7.86 -16.09 9.16
CA GLU A 104 9.24 -16.39 9.54
C GLU A 104 10.19 -16.26 8.33
N GLY A 105 9.81 -16.81 7.17
CA GLY A 105 10.57 -16.68 5.92
C GLY A 105 10.72 -15.22 5.49
N ALA A 106 9.61 -14.49 5.35
CA ALA A 106 9.64 -13.08 4.96
C ALA A 106 10.38 -12.20 5.97
N ALA A 107 10.20 -12.43 7.29
CA ALA A 107 10.88 -11.67 8.33
C ALA A 107 12.38 -11.96 8.39
N SER A 108 12.84 -13.14 7.96
CA SER A 108 14.26 -13.46 7.88
C SER A 108 15.01 -12.53 6.92
N TYR A 109 14.36 -12.11 5.83
CA TYR A 109 14.88 -11.12 4.88
C TYR A 109 15.04 -9.73 5.53
N GLY A 110 14.20 -9.41 6.51
CA GLY A 110 14.28 -8.18 7.30
C GLY A 110 15.30 -8.20 8.45
N ARG A 111 16.10 -9.25 8.61
CA ARG A 111 17.14 -9.28 9.65
C ARG A 111 18.14 -8.16 9.41
N GLY A 112 18.45 -7.42 10.49
CA GLY A 112 19.32 -6.24 10.42
C GLY A 112 18.58 -4.94 10.04
N CYS A 113 17.32 -5.00 9.61
CA CYS A 113 16.51 -3.81 9.45
C CYS A 113 15.97 -3.37 10.81
N LEU A 114 16.38 -2.17 11.26
CA LEU A 114 15.88 -1.60 12.53
C LEU A 114 14.43 -1.12 12.40
N ARG A 115 14.02 -0.76 11.19
CA ARG A 115 12.68 -0.23 10.90
C ARG A 115 11.87 -1.25 10.12
N GLY A 116 10.56 -1.26 10.37
CA GLY A 116 9.62 -2.08 9.62
C GLY A 116 8.26 -1.42 9.51
N MET A 117 7.53 -1.73 8.42
CA MET A 117 6.23 -1.15 8.13
C MET A 117 5.32 -2.15 7.40
N LEU A 118 4.04 -2.13 7.67
CA LEU A 118 3.03 -2.90 6.95
C LEU A 118 1.64 -2.28 7.11
N CYS A 119 0.80 -2.44 6.09
CA CYS A 119 -0.63 -2.19 6.17
C CYS A 119 -1.36 -3.50 6.46
N ALA A 120 -2.24 -3.50 7.45
CA ALA A 120 -2.95 -4.69 7.90
C ALA A 120 -4.47 -4.51 7.90
N SER A 121 -5.17 -5.57 7.53
CA SER A 121 -6.60 -5.71 7.76
C SER A 121 -6.92 -5.91 9.26
N PRO A 122 -8.19 -5.75 9.69
CA PRO A 122 -8.58 -5.86 11.11
C PRO A 122 -8.64 -7.31 11.63
N SER A 123 -7.84 -8.23 11.08
CA SER A 123 -7.78 -9.63 11.50
C SER A 123 -7.11 -9.77 12.88
N PRO A 124 -7.80 -10.30 13.93
CA PRO A 124 -7.19 -10.50 15.24
C PRO A 124 -6.00 -11.48 15.22
N ALA A 125 -6.03 -12.47 14.34
CA ALA A 125 -4.95 -13.45 14.19
C ALA A 125 -3.69 -12.80 13.60
N ALA A 126 -3.83 -11.94 12.59
CA ALA A 126 -2.75 -11.18 12.00
C ALA A 126 -2.19 -10.15 12.99
N ALA A 127 -3.06 -9.40 13.68
CA ALA A 127 -2.68 -8.42 14.69
C ALA A 127 -1.80 -9.03 15.81
N ARG A 128 -2.18 -10.20 16.33
CA ARG A 128 -1.35 -10.92 17.32
C ARG A 128 0.03 -11.25 16.78
N ARG A 129 0.14 -11.72 15.52
CA ARG A 129 1.44 -12.04 14.89
C ARG A 129 2.32 -10.80 14.74
N TYR A 130 1.75 -9.69 14.30
CA TYR A 130 2.49 -8.44 14.15
C TYR A 130 2.97 -7.90 15.50
N ARG A 131 2.14 -7.99 16.55
CA ARG A 131 2.55 -7.62 17.91
C ARG A 131 3.71 -8.50 18.41
N HIS A 132 3.65 -9.81 18.19
CA HIS A 132 4.77 -10.72 18.53
C HIS A 132 6.04 -10.45 17.72
N ALA A 133 5.91 -9.94 16.50
CA ALA A 133 7.04 -9.51 15.68
C ALA A 133 7.57 -8.10 16.02
N GLY A 134 7.07 -7.48 17.10
CA GLY A 134 7.55 -6.20 17.63
C GLY A 134 6.94 -4.96 16.96
N PHE A 135 5.86 -5.10 16.18
CA PHE A 135 5.17 -3.97 15.58
C PHE A 135 4.21 -3.28 16.57
N THR A 136 4.16 -1.96 16.50
CA THR A 136 3.10 -1.15 17.10
C THR A 136 1.99 -0.97 16.08
N LEU A 137 0.74 -1.23 16.50
CA LEU A 137 -0.45 -1.12 15.66
C LEU A 137 -1.06 0.27 15.83
N HIS A 138 -1.20 1.01 14.74
CA HIS A 138 -1.90 2.29 14.69
C HIS A 138 -3.22 2.10 13.96
N PRO A 139 -4.38 2.31 14.62
CA PRO A 139 -5.67 2.25 13.96
C PRO A 139 -5.70 3.16 12.74
N ALA A 140 -6.26 2.68 11.65
CA ALA A 140 -6.32 3.40 10.39
C ALA A 140 -7.77 3.61 9.94
N MET A 141 -7.97 4.71 9.25
CA MET A 141 -9.23 5.11 8.64
C MET A 141 -9.13 5.09 7.13
N LYS A 142 -10.27 5.08 6.48
CA LYS A 142 -10.45 5.21 5.05
C LYS A 142 -11.46 6.32 4.79
N LEU A 143 -11.16 7.15 3.81
CA LEU A 143 -12.13 8.06 3.18
C LEU A 143 -12.66 7.41 1.90
N SER A 144 -13.97 7.50 1.67
CA SER A 144 -14.56 7.03 0.41
C SER A 144 -15.89 7.72 0.10
N GLY A 145 -16.22 7.83 -1.18
CA GLY A 145 -17.48 8.39 -1.66
C GLY A 145 -17.34 9.20 -2.93
N ALA A 146 -18.44 9.78 -3.38
CA ALA A 146 -18.44 10.73 -4.49
C ALA A 146 -17.81 12.06 -4.03
N VAL A 147 -17.02 12.68 -4.91
CA VAL A 147 -16.37 13.96 -4.61
C VAL A 147 -17.32 15.11 -4.90
N ASP A 148 -17.63 15.92 -3.89
CA ASP A 148 -18.29 17.21 -4.09
C ASP A 148 -17.22 18.24 -4.57
N ARG A 149 -17.32 18.60 -5.84
CA ARG A 149 -16.37 19.52 -6.48
C ARG A 149 -16.51 20.97 -6.00
N ALA A 150 -17.63 21.32 -5.37
CA ALA A 150 -17.80 22.66 -4.78
C ALA A 150 -16.80 22.93 -3.66
N GLY A 151 -16.38 21.89 -2.92
CA GLY A 151 -15.31 21.98 -1.90
C GLY A 151 -13.89 22.12 -2.46
N LEU A 152 -13.70 22.05 -3.79
CA LEU A 152 -12.39 22.10 -4.46
C LEU A 152 -12.11 23.44 -5.18
N LEU A 153 -12.93 24.46 -4.96
CA LEU A 153 -12.91 25.72 -5.74
C LEU A 153 -11.63 26.55 -5.56
N ASP A 154 -10.88 26.37 -4.46
CA ASP A 154 -9.61 27.07 -4.26
C ASP A 154 -8.41 26.15 -4.57
N PRO A 155 -7.75 26.32 -5.72
CA PRO A 155 -6.58 25.54 -6.07
C PRO A 155 -5.35 25.86 -5.20
N GLY A 156 -5.39 26.97 -4.42
CA GLY A 156 -4.25 27.45 -3.64
C GLY A 156 -3.07 27.94 -4.49
N ASP A 157 -2.03 28.38 -3.83
CA ASP A 157 -0.85 29.04 -4.41
C ASP A 157 0.32 28.08 -4.75
N ILE A 158 0.20 26.80 -4.39
CA ILE A 158 1.22 25.79 -4.69
C ILE A 158 0.94 25.13 -6.03
N PRO A 159 1.82 25.29 -7.03
CA PRO A 159 1.64 24.61 -8.32
C PRO A 159 1.76 23.11 -8.17
N VAL A 160 0.84 22.37 -8.81
CA VAL A 160 0.88 20.90 -8.94
C VAL A 160 0.81 20.58 -10.42
N HIS A 161 1.69 19.72 -10.88
CA HIS A 161 1.78 19.34 -12.28
C HIS A 161 1.94 17.82 -12.43
N PRO A 162 1.65 17.24 -13.62
CA PRO A 162 1.96 15.85 -13.91
C PRO A 162 3.45 15.57 -13.78
N GLY A 163 3.77 14.46 -13.08
CA GLY A 163 5.13 13.99 -12.90
C GLY A 163 5.53 12.90 -13.91
N ASN A 164 6.81 12.63 -14.00
CA ASN A 164 7.38 11.59 -14.84
C ASN A 164 8.72 11.08 -14.27
N ALA A 165 9.46 10.28 -15.03
CA ALA A 165 10.72 9.67 -14.60
C ALA A 165 11.82 10.68 -14.21
N THR A 166 11.77 11.92 -14.68
CA THR A 166 12.76 12.95 -14.30
C THR A 166 12.63 13.40 -12.86
N HIS A 167 11.47 13.14 -12.22
CA HIS A 167 11.20 13.52 -10.82
C HIS A 167 11.61 12.43 -9.81
N LEU A 168 12.08 11.26 -10.24
CA LEU A 168 12.35 10.12 -9.33
C LEU A 168 13.31 10.49 -8.18
N HIS A 169 14.33 11.31 -8.43
CA HIS A 169 15.25 11.76 -7.38
C HIS A 169 14.56 12.64 -6.33
N LEU A 170 13.61 13.47 -6.75
CA LEU A 170 12.79 14.27 -5.85
C LEU A 170 11.92 13.36 -4.96
N LEU A 171 11.25 12.39 -5.58
CA LEU A 171 10.39 11.44 -4.87
C LEU A 171 11.19 10.66 -3.81
N ASP A 172 12.32 10.10 -4.19
CA ASP A 172 13.23 9.39 -3.28
C ASP A 172 13.72 10.27 -2.13
N SER A 173 13.97 11.57 -2.39
CA SER A 173 14.38 12.54 -1.36
C SER A 173 13.26 12.79 -0.35
N VAL A 174 12.02 12.97 -0.82
CA VAL A 174 10.83 13.13 0.04
C VAL A 174 10.63 11.88 0.89
N ASP A 175 10.73 10.69 0.31
CA ASP A 175 10.60 9.42 1.02
C ASP A 175 11.61 9.25 2.15
N ARG A 176 12.90 9.51 1.85
CA ARG A 176 13.96 9.44 2.88
C ARG A 176 13.69 10.36 4.04
N ARG A 177 13.16 11.55 3.78
CA ARG A 177 12.81 12.52 4.82
C ARG A 177 11.66 12.04 5.70
N LEU A 178 10.66 11.35 5.15
CA LEU A 178 9.43 10.98 5.85
C LEU A 178 9.51 9.58 6.50
N ARG A 179 9.90 8.58 5.73
CA ARG A 179 9.96 7.18 6.17
C ARG A 179 11.38 6.66 6.38
N GLY A 180 12.39 7.48 6.07
CA GLY A 180 13.81 7.19 6.23
C GLY A 180 14.37 6.22 5.19
N ALA A 181 13.66 5.97 4.08
CA ALA A 181 14.08 5.09 3.00
C ALA A 181 13.37 5.49 1.70
N ALA A 182 14.10 5.54 0.59
CA ALA A 182 13.53 5.72 -0.74
C ALA A 182 12.70 4.50 -1.16
N HIS A 183 11.78 4.67 -2.12
CA HIS A 183 11.15 3.54 -2.83
C HIS A 183 12.08 2.96 -3.90
N GLY A 184 12.94 3.79 -4.50
CA GLY A 184 13.91 3.34 -5.51
C GLY A 184 13.24 2.70 -6.73
N ALA A 185 13.54 1.44 -7.00
CA ALA A 185 13.00 0.70 -8.15
C ALA A 185 11.46 0.60 -8.16
N ASP A 186 10.82 0.73 -7.01
CA ASP A 186 9.36 0.64 -6.91
C ASP A 186 8.67 1.86 -7.52
N HIS A 187 9.32 3.04 -7.54
CA HIS A 187 8.81 4.21 -8.26
C HIS A 187 8.69 3.97 -9.76
N ALA A 188 9.67 3.29 -10.38
CA ALA A 188 9.60 2.96 -11.79
C ALA A 188 8.43 2.02 -12.09
N PHE A 189 8.17 1.05 -11.20
CA PHE A 189 6.99 0.20 -11.28
C PHE A 189 5.69 1.00 -11.16
N MET A 190 5.59 1.90 -10.16
CA MET A 190 4.40 2.72 -9.95
C MET A 190 4.12 3.65 -11.12
N LEU A 191 5.14 4.26 -11.72
CA LEU A 191 5.01 5.07 -12.94
C LEU A 191 4.46 4.28 -14.13
N ALA A 192 4.83 3.01 -14.25
CA ALA A 192 4.40 2.17 -15.37
C ALA A 192 2.98 1.59 -15.18
N HIS A 193 2.48 1.52 -13.94
CA HIS A 193 1.25 0.76 -13.62
C HIS A 193 0.16 1.56 -12.93
N PHE A 194 0.42 2.79 -12.51
CA PHE A 194 -0.60 3.72 -12.03
C PHE A 194 -0.91 4.74 -13.11
N GLU A 195 -2.12 5.27 -13.07
CA GLU A 195 -2.62 6.17 -14.11
C GLU A 195 -1.83 7.48 -14.17
N GLU A 196 -1.50 8.05 -13.00
CA GLU A 196 -0.89 9.37 -12.96
C GLU A 196 -0.02 9.57 -11.71
N LEU A 197 1.07 10.31 -11.90
CA LEU A 197 1.88 10.93 -10.87
C LEU A 197 1.64 12.44 -10.89
N LEU A 198 1.33 13.01 -9.72
CA LEU A 198 1.27 14.45 -9.48
C LEU A 198 2.48 14.87 -8.65
N VAL A 199 3.07 16.01 -8.98
CA VAL A 199 4.25 16.55 -8.28
C VAL A 199 4.01 18.00 -7.91
N ALA A 200 4.39 18.35 -6.70
CA ALA A 200 4.57 19.72 -6.24
C ALA A 200 6.03 19.92 -5.86
N ASP A 201 6.68 20.89 -6.48
CA ASP A 201 8.05 21.29 -6.16
C ASP A 201 8.16 22.80 -6.18
N SER A 202 8.49 23.39 -5.03
CA SER A 202 8.52 24.82 -4.83
C SER A 202 9.49 25.20 -3.71
N LEU A 203 9.76 26.49 -3.54
CA LEU A 203 10.56 26.99 -2.41
C LEU A 203 9.95 26.65 -1.04
N ALA A 204 8.64 26.39 -0.97
CA ALA A 204 7.94 26.00 0.26
C ALA A 204 8.14 24.49 0.59
N GLY A 205 8.72 23.70 -0.31
CA GLY A 205 8.97 22.28 -0.18
C GLY A 205 8.43 21.48 -1.35
N SER A 206 8.49 20.16 -1.22
CA SER A 206 8.19 19.23 -2.29
C SER A 206 7.27 18.10 -1.82
N GLY A 207 6.59 17.48 -2.76
CA GLY A 207 5.74 16.31 -2.53
C GLY A 207 5.25 15.68 -3.82
N TYR A 208 4.65 14.52 -3.70
CA TYR A 208 4.11 13.80 -4.83
C TYR A 208 2.87 12.99 -4.44
N CYS A 209 2.06 12.63 -5.42
CA CYS A 209 0.90 11.78 -5.25
C CYS A 209 0.74 10.87 -6.49
N TYR A 210 0.74 9.56 -6.27
CA TYR A 210 0.29 8.60 -7.27
C TYR A 210 -1.22 8.38 -7.13
N ARG A 211 -1.93 8.36 -8.24
CA ARG A 211 -3.36 8.05 -8.32
C ARG A 211 -3.67 7.01 -9.38
N ASN A 212 -4.82 6.34 -9.22
CA ASN A 212 -5.34 5.40 -10.20
C ASN A 212 -6.87 5.41 -10.17
N GLY A 213 -7.52 5.92 -11.20
CA GLY A 213 -8.97 6.18 -11.19
C GLY A 213 -9.36 7.10 -10.04
N GLY A 214 -10.25 6.64 -9.17
CA GLY A 214 -10.66 7.35 -7.94
C GLY A 214 -9.76 7.07 -6.73
N GLU A 215 -8.73 6.22 -6.84
CA GLU A 215 -7.89 5.84 -5.70
C GLU A 215 -6.62 6.72 -5.58
N VAL A 216 -6.39 7.29 -4.40
CA VAL A 216 -5.08 7.83 -4.01
C VAL A 216 -4.21 6.66 -3.60
N MET A 217 -3.18 6.37 -4.41
CA MET A 217 -2.36 5.18 -4.26
C MET A 217 -1.20 5.36 -3.28
N LEU A 218 -0.56 6.54 -3.29
CA LEU A 218 0.57 6.90 -2.43
C LEU A 218 0.70 8.42 -2.46
N LEU A 219 0.82 9.05 -1.30
CA LEU A 219 1.11 10.48 -1.22
C LEU A 219 2.16 10.74 -0.14
N ALA A 220 3.15 11.54 -0.48
CA ALA A 220 4.19 11.98 0.43
C ALA A 220 4.55 13.45 0.17
N ALA A 221 4.71 14.24 1.24
CA ALA A 221 5.07 15.64 1.10
C ALA A 221 5.86 16.16 2.31
N THR A 222 6.70 17.16 2.09
CA THR A 222 7.55 17.73 3.14
C THR A 222 6.79 18.61 4.14
N SER A 223 5.52 18.95 3.84
CA SER A 223 4.63 19.68 4.75
C SER A 223 3.16 19.28 4.54
N LYS A 224 2.33 19.43 5.59
CA LYS A 224 0.88 19.20 5.53
C LYS A 224 0.18 20.09 4.49
N ARG A 225 0.65 21.32 4.28
CA ARG A 225 0.11 22.26 3.29
C ARG A 225 0.28 21.71 1.87
N ILE A 226 1.48 21.21 1.52
CA ILE A 226 1.75 20.58 0.22
C ILE A 226 0.95 19.30 0.07
N ALA A 227 0.90 18.48 1.13
CA ALA A 227 0.12 17.23 1.13
C ALA A 227 -1.37 17.48 0.87
N ALA A 228 -1.97 18.44 1.57
CA ALA A 228 -3.37 18.82 1.37
C ALA A 228 -3.62 19.35 -0.06
N ARG A 229 -2.68 20.16 -0.61
CA ARG A 229 -2.78 20.64 -2.00
C ARG A 229 -2.73 19.50 -3.01
N LEU A 230 -1.80 18.55 -2.83
CA LEU A 230 -1.71 17.36 -3.69
C LEU A 230 -2.96 16.47 -3.58
N LEU A 231 -3.51 16.31 -2.38
CA LEU A 231 -4.71 15.52 -2.18
C LEU A 231 -5.94 16.18 -2.85
N ARG A 232 -6.13 17.50 -2.69
CA ARG A 232 -7.21 18.23 -3.39
C ARG A 232 -7.08 18.09 -4.91
N GLU A 233 -5.87 18.22 -5.45
CA GLU A 233 -5.63 18.01 -6.89
C GLU A 233 -5.95 16.58 -7.34
N ALA A 234 -5.56 15.57 -6.56
CA ALA A 234 -5.86 14.17 -6.86
C ALA A 234 -7.37 13.90 -6.84
N LEU A 235 -8.10 14.47 -5.87
CA LEU A 235 -9.56 14.36 -5.76
C LEU A 235 -10.29 15.12 -6.87
N ALA A 236 -9.77 16.29 -7.29
CA ALA A 236 -10.31 17.03 -8.43
C ALA A 236 -10.26 16.26 -9.76
N ARG A 237 -9.32 15.32 -9.88
CA ARG A 237 -9.12 14.46 -11.07
C ARG A 237 -9.86 13.14 -11.03
N VAL A 238 -10.66 12.88 -9.99
CA VAL A 238 -11.52 11.70 -9.94
C VAL A 238 -12.55 11.80 -11.06
N PRO A 239 -12.72 10.76 -11.90
CA PRO A 239 -13.71 10.80 -12.99
C PRO A 239 -15.13 11.04 -12.46
N ASP A 240 -15.95 11.71 -13.25
CA ASP A 240 -17.36 11.95 -12.91
C ASP A 240 -18.09 10.62 -12.69
N GLY A 241 -18.84 10.53 -11.61
CA GLY A 241 -19.57 9.32 -11.23
C GLY A 241 -18.71 8.22 -10.58
N ALA A 242 -17.38 8.39 -10.53
CA ALA A 242 -16.52 7.46 -9.81
C ALA A 242 -16.41 7.82 -8.31
N ALA A 243 -16.28 6.81 -7.46
CA ALA A 243 -16.01 7.01 -6.05
C ALA A 243 -14.52 7.26 -5.81
N ALA A 244 -14.20 8.27 -4.99
CA ALA A 244 -12.86 8.45 -4.45
C ALA A 244 -12.57 7.45 -3.33
N SER A 245 -11.27 7.11 -3.14
CA SER A 245 -10.81 6.30 -2.01
C SER A 245 -9.40 6.72 -1.57
N VAL A 246 -9.26 6.98 -0.26
CA VAL A 246 -7.98 7.26 0.39
C VAL A 246 -7.86 6.34 1.59
N GLN A 247 -6.81 5.52 1.69
CA GLN A 247 -6.74 4.44 2.66
C GLN A 247 -5.59 4.58 3.66
N PHE A 248 -5.66 3.86 4.77
CA PHE A 248 -4.66 3.75 5.81
C PHE A 248 -4.28 5.09 6.48
N LEU A 249 -5.27 5.96 6.67
CA LEU A 249 -5.10 7.22 7.37
C LEU A 249 -5.05 6.98 8.88
N THR A 250 -3.89 7.17 9.50
CA THR A 250 -3.74 7.16 10.95
C THR A 250 -4.06 8.54 11.53
N ALA A 251 -4.07 8.68 12.86
CA ALA A 251 -4.33 9.96 13.53
C ALA A 251 -3.34 11.07 13.10
N GLU A 252 -2.13 10.71 12.66
CA GLU A 252 -1.16 11.68 12.15
C GLU A 252 -1.59 12.34 10.83
N GLN A 253 -2.61 11.78 10.14
CA GLN A 253 -3.12 12.24 8.85
C GLN A 253 -4.44 13.03 8.97
N GLU A 254 -4.70 13.73 10.09
CA GLU A 254 -5.90 14.59 10.27
C GLU A 254 -6.08 15.58 9.11
N TRP A 255 -4.99 16.13 8.57
CA TRP A 255 -5.00 17.00 7.40
C TRP A 255 -5.69 16.37 6.17
N ALA A 256 -5.59 15.05 6.01
CA ALA A 256 -6.24 14.34 4.91
C ALA A 256 -7.72 14.07 5.20
N LEU A 257 -8.08 13.86 6.47
CA LEU A 257 -9.48 13.77 6.89
C LEU A 257 -10.20 15.09 6.66
N ASP A 258 -9.58 16.23 7.03
CA ASP A 258 -10.15 17.56 6.80
C ASP A 258 -10.44 17.77 5.31
N VAL A 259 -9.47 17.52 4.43
CA VAL A 259 -9.66 17.61 2.97
C VAL A 259 -10.77 16.69 2.47
N GLY A 260 -10.81 15.44 2.93
CA GLY A 260 -11.84 14.49 2.48
C GLY A 260 -13.24 14.85 2.94
N LEU A 261 -13.40 15.33 4.17
CA LEU A 261 -14.69 15.76 4.71
C LEU A 261 -15.21 17.04 4.03
N GLU A 262 -14.31 17.99 3.70
CA GLU A 262 -14.66 19.19 2.94
C GLU A 262 -15.30 18.88 1.57
N VAL A 263 -14.90 17.77 0.95
CA VAL A 263 -15.43 17.33 -0.36
C VAL A 263 -16.47 16.22 -0.23
N GLY A 264 -17.06 16.04 0.96
CA GLY A 264 -18.18 15.14 1.19
C GLY A 264 -17.88 13.65 1.29
N LEU A 265 -16.59 13.26 1.43
CA LEU A 265 -16.23 11.85 1.61
C LEU A 265 -16.62 11.35 3.01
N SER A 266 -17.03 10.09 3.09
CA SER A 266 -17.35 9.41 4.35
C SER A 266 -16.09 8.78 4.96
N VAL A 267 -16.01 8.76 6.31
CA VAL A 267 -14.92 8.14 7.07
C VAL A 267 -15.34 6.78 7.59
N GLU A 268 -14.49 5.78 7.39
CA GLU A 268 -14.65 4.43 7.92
C GLU A 268 -13.36 3.96 8.63
N THR A 269 -13.46 3.08 9.62
CA THR A 269 -12.28 2.40 10.19
C THR A 269 -11.80 1.30 9.25
N ARG A 270 -10.48 1.20 9.03
CA ARG A 270 -9.91 0.25 8.07
C ARG A 270 -8.59 -0.36 8.52
N GLY A 271 -8.63 -1.30 9.43
CA GLY A 271 -7.44 -2.03 9.85
C GLY A 271 -6.38 -1.18 10.54
N PHE A 272 -5.12 -1.41 10.22
CA PHE A 272 -3.98 -0.81 10.92
C PHE A 272 -2.87 -0.45 9.95
N LEU A 273 -2.17 0.66 10.22
CA LEU A 273 -0.78 0.84 9.86
C LEU A 273 0.07 0.29 11.02
N ALA A 274 0.93 -0.67 10.77
CA ALA A 274 1.80 -1.22 11.79
C ALA A 274 3.26 -0.83 11.49
N VAL A 275 3.96 -0.31 12.51
CA VAL A 275 5.35 0.14 12.39
C VAL A 275 6.21 -0.47 13.49
N ARG A 276 7.50 -0.65 13.20
CA ARG A 276 8.53 -1.12 14.13
C ARG A 276 9.77 -0.25 14.02
N GLY A 277 10.29 0.21 15.15
CA GLY A 277 11.51 1.04 15.20
C GLY A 277 11.39 2.41 14.52
N MET A 278 10.16 2.88 14.30
CA MET A 278 9.86 4.19 13.71
C MET A 278 8.48 4.67 14.16
N ARG A 279 8.18 5.95 13.92
CA ARG A 279 6.82 6.50 14.02
C ARG A 279 6.12 6.36 12.66
N PRO A 280 4.77 6.38 12.63
CA PRO A 280 4.05 6.54 11.37
C PRO A 280 4.55 7.77 10.61
N PRO A 281 4.92 7.65 9.34
CA PRO A 281 5.36 8.82 8.57
C PRO A 281 4.20 9.81 8.39
N SER A 282 4.50 11.12 8.43
CA SER A 282 3.50 12.17 8.24
C SER A 282 4.19 13.46 7.72
N PRO A 283 3.56 14.16 6.76
CA PRO A 283 2.33 13.79 6.04
C PRO A 283 2.56 12.72 4.97
N TYR A 284 1.84 11.62 5.08
CA TYR A 284 2.06 10.44 4.25
C TYR A 284 0.80 9.58 4.14
N ILE A 285 0.43 9.18 2.94
CA ILE A 285 -0.62 8.19 2.67
C ILE A 285 0.05 6.96 2.05
N PRO A 286 0.15 5.84 2.77
CA PRO A 286 0.90 4.67 2.30
C PRO A 286 0.20 3.92 1.17
N ASN A 287 1.00 3.30 0.30
CA ASN A 287 0.54 2.29 -0.62
C ASN A 287 0.60 0.90 0.04
N GLY A 288 -0.51 0.19 0.13
CA GLY A 288 -0.54 -1.14 0.75
C GLY A 288 0.37 -2.18 0.08
N GLY A 289 0.84 -1.92 -1.13
CA GLY A 289 1.71 -2.82 -1.89
C GLY A 289 3.19 -2.46 -1.89
N PHE A 290 3.55 -1.22 -1.48
CA PHE A 290 4.93 -0.72 -1.46
C PHE A 290 5.24 0.11 -0.21
N LEU A 291 4.21 0.56 0.52
CA LEU A 291 4.18 1.41 1.74
C LEU A 291 4.97 2.70 1.63
#